data_5ff33e7aee021f03427665d3fdd5d2ae
#
_entry.id   5ff33e7aee021f03427665d3fdd5d2ae
#
_cell.length_a   1.000
_cell.length_b   1.000
_cell.length_c   1.000
_cell.angle_alpha   90.00
_cell.angle_beta   90.00
_cell.angle_gamma   90.00
#
_symmetry.space_group_name_H-M   'P 1'
#
loop_
_entity.id
_entity.type
_entity.pdbx_description
1 polymer ?
#
loop_
_entity_poly.entity_id
_entity_poly.type
_entity_poly.pdbx_seq_one_letter_code
_entity_poly.pdbx_strand_id
1 'polypeptide(L)'
;MHYLHIASSARPVALYSLDVIISVGYRVKSQRGVEFRRWATEVLKRYILKGHAENEGRLRQLGEIVQIIERLPGELGSREILDIVESYTDAYELLDAYDREAVPRPKGERSTYVLDYDECTSLIAQMRPRFASDIFGREKDDSFRSSIAAIYQSFGGEELYPSLEGKAANLLYFIIKNHSFVDGNKRIACSLFLYFLDRNGALFRGIEKRVSDSMLVAMALMIAESRPEEKETMVSLVMNFLV
;
A
#
# COMPACT_ATOMS: atom_id res chain seq x y z
N MET A 1 2.64 6.67 -38.61
CA MET A 1 1.28 7.19 -38.50
C MET A 1 0.38 5.99 -38.45
N HIS A 2 -0.31 5.79 -37.34
CA HIS A 2 -1.23 4.67 -37.16
C HIS A 2 -2.66 5.22 -37.17
N TYR A 3 -3.61 4.46 -37.73
CA TYR A 3 -5.03 4.82 -37.77
C TYR A 3 -5.83 3.84 -36.96
N LEU A 4 -6.74 4.34 -36.13
CA LEU A 4 -7.66 3.56 -35.33
C LEU A 4 -9.10 3.82 -35.79
N HIS A 5 -9.89 2.73 -35.98
CA HIS A 5 -11.33 2.85 -36.20
C HIS A 5 -12.02 2.89 -34.82
N ILE A 6 -12.65 4.02 -34.51
CA ILE A 6 -13.46 4.21 -33.30
C ILE A 6 -14.91 3.97 -33.69
N ALA A 7 -15.65 3.18 -32.88
CA ALA A 7 -17.05 2.79 -33.15
C ALA A 7 -18.03 3.99 -33.32
N SER A 8 -17.65 5.19 -32.87
CA SER A 8 -18.45 6.42 -32.98
C SER A 8 -18.08 7.31 -34.19
N SER A 9 -17.14 6.92 -35.03
CA SER A 9 -16.68 7.72 -36.16
C SER A 9 -16.65 6.92 -37.45
N ALA A 10 -17.34 7.42 -38.48
CA ALA A 10 -17.31 6.85 -39.83
C ALA A 10 -15.95 7.03 -40.56
N ARG A 11 -14.99 7.74 -39.98
CA ARG A 11 -13.65 7.96 -40.51
C ARG A 11 -12.59 7.50 -39.53
N PRO A 12 -11.50 6.84 -40.03
CA PRO A 12 -10.39 6.44 -39.19
C PRO A 12 -9.72 7.67 -38.54
N VAL A 13 -9.43 7.57 -37.23
CA VAL A 13 -8.75 8.62 -36.48
C VAL A 13 -7.25 8.36 -36.51
N ALA A 14 -6.48 9.38 -36.89
CA ALA A 14 -5.04 9.29 -36.91
C ALA A 14 -4.45 9.39 -35.49
N LEU A 15 -3.60 8.42 -35.13
CA LEU A 15 -2.82 8.44 -33.91
C LEU A 15 -1.47 9.11 -34.17
N TYR A 16 -1.11 10.01 -33.29
CA TYR A 16 0.17 10.72 -33.31
C TYR A 16 0.99 10.36 -32.07
N SER A 17 2.31 10.24 -32.24
CA SER A 17 3.22 10.09 -31.10
C SER A 17 3.22 11.37 -30.25
N LEU A 18 3.60 11.25 -28.97
CA LEU A 18 3.72 12.39 -28.06
C LEU A 18 4.65 13.47 -28.61
N ASP A 19 5.76 13.09 -29.27
CA ASP A 19 6.71 14.02 -29.90
C ASP A 19 6.05 14.87 -31.00
N VAL A 20 5.19 14.26 -31.82
CA VAL A 20 4.41 14.98 -32.81
C VAL A 20 3.42 15.94 -32.17
N ILE A 21 2.72 15.51 -31.12
CA ILE A 21 1.76 16.34 -30.38
C ILE A 21 2.48 17.54 -29.77
N ILE A 22 3.63 17.34 -29.14
CA ILE A 22 4.45 18.40 -28.56
C ILE A 22 4.92 19.36 -29.65
N SER A 23 5.48 18.82 -30.75
CA SER A 23 6.02 19.63 -31.85
C SER A 23 4.94 20.49 -32.52
N VAL A 24 3.75 19.94 -32.74
CA VAL A 24 2.60 20.65 -33.29
C VAL A 24 2.06 21.67 -32.31
N GLY A 25 1.91 21.29 -31.04
CA GLY A 25 1.39 22.15 -29.96
C GLY A 25 2.22 23.41 -29.77
N TYR A 26 3.55 23.34 -29.96
CA TYR A 26 4.41 24.52 -29.94
C TYR A 26 4.28 25.44 -31.16
N ARG A 27 3.83 24.91 -32.31
CA ARG A 27 3.70 25.68 -33.57
C ARG A 27 2.31 26.24 -33.81
N VAL A 28 1.28 25.70 -33.19
CA VAL A 28 -0.11 26.12 -33.40
C VAL A 28 -0.37 27.47 -32.74
N LYS A 29 -0.75 28.47 -33.55
CA LYS A 29 -1.09 29.83 -33.11
C LYS A 29 -2.58 29.96 -32.77
N SER A 30 -3.14 29.03 -32.02
CA SER A 30 -4.50 29.07 -31.54
C SER A 30 -4.53 29.26 -30.00
N GLN A 31 -5.68 29.62 -29.47
CA GLN A 31 -5.89 29.74 -28.00
C GLN A 31 -5.58 28.43 -27.28
N ARG A 32 -6.02 27.29 -27.84
CA ARG A 32 -5.67 25.96 -27.33
C ARG A 32 -4.16 25.67 -27.39
N GLY A 33 -3.46 26.14 -28.41
CA GLY A 33 -2.01 26.04 -28.49
C GLY A 33 -1.28 26.88 -27.45
N VAL A 34 -1.87 28.03 -27.03
CA VAL A 34 -1.35 28.84 -25.93
C VAL A 34 -1.55 28.13 -24.58
N GLU A 35 -2.72 27.56 -24.35
CA GLU A 35 -3.04 26.79 -23.15
C GLU A 35 -2.14 25.56 -23.02
N PHE A 36 -1.92 24.81 -24.11
CA PHE A 36 -1.01 23.67 -24.16
C PHE A 36 0.43 24.09 -23.84
N ARG A 37 0.94 25.18 -24.41
CA ARG A 37 2.30 25.67 -24.10
C ARG A 37 2.46 26.10 -22.67
N ARG A 38 1.45 26.75 -22.09
CA ARG A 38 1.46 27.15 -20.69
C ARG A 38 1.50 25.93 -19.78
N TRP A 39 0.64 24.94 -20.03
CA TRP A 39 0.63 23.67 -19.31
C TRP A 39 1.97 22.93 -19.44
N ALA A 40 2.49 22.75 -20.65
CA ALA A 40 3.76 22.08 -20.92
C ALA A 40 4.95 22.79 -20.24
N THR A 41 4.95 24.12 -20.23
CA THR A 41 5.99 24.92 -19.55
C THR A 41 5.90 24.75 -18.03
N GLU A 42 4.72 24.64 -17.48
CA GLU A 42 4.51 24.46 -16.04
C GLU A 42 4.92 23.06 -15.58
N VAL A 43 4.61 22.03 -16.38
CA VAL A 43 5.09 20.65 -16.16
C VAL A 43 6.62 20.60 -16.25
N LEU A 44 7.22 21.22 -17.26
CA LEU A 44 8.68 21.27 -17.44
C LEU A 44 9.37 22.03 -16.28
N LYS A 45 8.79 23.14 -15.83
CA LYS A 45 9.32 23.88 -14.66
C LYS A 45 9.27 23.04 -13.39
N ARG A 46 8.17 22.33 -13.14
CA ARG A 46 8.08 21.41 -11.99
C ARG A 46 9.11 20.30 -12.09
N TYR A 47 9.30 19.72 -13.27
CA TYR A 47 10.31 18.70 -13.52
C TYR A 47 11.74 19.20 -13.27
N ILE A 48 12.08 20.38 -13.80
CA ILE A 48 13.43 20.98 -13.66
C ILE A 48 13.69 21.44 -12.21
N LEU A 49 12.70 22.07 -11.58
CA LEU A 49 12.88 22.67 -10.24
C LEU A 49 12.82 21.64 -9.10
N LYS A 50 12.09 20.56 -9.27
CA LYS A 50 11.95 19.50 -8.26
C LYS A 50 12.89 18.30 -8.45
N GLY A 51 13.63 18.25 -9.57
CA GLY A 51 14.64 17.21 -9.83
C GLY A 51 14.08 15.80 -9.96
N HIS A 52 12.83 15.62 -10.43
CA HIS A 52 12.10 14.41 -10.23
C HIS A 52 11.74 13.60 -11.47
N ALA A 53 12.01 12.29 -11.32
CA ALA A 53 11.37 11.19 -12.03
C ALA A 53 9.88 10.95 -11.64
N GLU A 54 9.25 11.88 -10.87
CA GLU A 54 7.86 11.81 -10.38
C GLU A 54 6.84 11.55 -11.49
N ASN A 55 7.18 11.98 -12.70
CA ASN A 55 6.23 11.97 -13.80
C ASN A 55 6.30 10.72 -14.69
N GLU A 56 7.41 9.97 -14.70
CA GLU A 56 7.50 8.75 -15.52
C GLU A 56 6.69 7.60 -14.91
N GLY A 57 6.66 7.47 -13.58
CA GLY A 57 5.81 6.52 -12.88
C GLY A 57 4.32 6.85 -13.06
N ARG A 58 3.93 8.11 -12.86
CA ARG A 58 2.54 8.58 -13.05
C ARG A 58 2.07 8.51 -14.50
N LEU A 59 2.93 8.82 -15.48
CA LEU A 59 2.60 8.68 -16.90
C LEU A 59 2.49 7.22 -17.34
N ARG A 60 3.30 6.33 -16.77
CA ARG A 60 3.20 4.89 -17.01
C ARG A 60 1.95 4.30 -16.39
N GLN A 61 1.65 4.66 -15.12
CA GLN A 61 0.44 4.24 -14.41
C GLN A 61 -0.83 4.81 -15.06
N LEU A 62 -0.83 6.08 -15.45
CA LEU A 62 -1.92 6.66 -16.26
C LEU A 62 -2.05 5.94 -17.61
N GLY A 63 -0.96 5.57 -18.25
CA GLY A 63 -0.96 4.78 -19.48
C GLY A 63 -1.54 3.39 -19.30
N GLU A 64 -1.24 2.72 -18.19
CA GLU A 64 -1.80 1.41 -17.82
C GLU A 64 -3.29 1.51 -17.44
N ILE A 65 -3.67 2.52 -16.69
CA ILE A 65 -5.09 2.82 -16.36
C ILE A 65 -5.87 3.15 -17.63
N VAL A 66 -5.34 3.97 -18.53
CA VAL A 66 -5.96 4.25 -19.83
C VAL A 66 -6.13 2.98 -20.65
N GLN A 67 -5.16 2.06 -20.66
CA GLN A 67 -5.29 0.78 -21.34
C GLN A 67 -6.33 -0.15 -20.68
N ILE A 68 -6.51 -0.09 -19.36
CA ILE A 68 -7.57 -0.83 -18.66
C ILE A 68 -8.94 -0.22 -19.01
N ILE A 69 -9.04 1.10 -19.04
CA ILE A 69 -10.24 1.85 -19.39
C ILE A 69 -10.66 1.63 -20.86
N GLU A 70 -9.70 1.57 -21.78
CA GLU A 70 -9.95 1.25 -23.20
C GLU A 70 -10.51 -0.18 -23.41
N ARG A 71 -10.32 -1.07 -22.43
CA ARG A 71 -10.86 -2.45 -22.46
C ARG A 71 -12.24 -2.57 -21.79
N LEU A 72 -12.70 -1.54 -21.08
CA LEU A 72 -14.05 -1.51 -20.50
C LEU A 72 -15.08 -1.23 -21.60
N PRO A 73 -16.29 -1.85 -21.55
CA PRO A 73 -17.36 -1.56 -22.49
C PRO A 73 -17.69 -0.07 -22.46
N GLY A 74 -17.77 0.56 -23.62
CA GLY A 74 -17.78 2.00 -23.86
C GLY A 74 -18.96 2.83 -23.34
N GLU A 75 -19.46 2.58 -22.14
CA GLU A 75 -20.56 3.31 -21.51
C GLU A 75 -20.15 4.20 -20.33
N LEU A 76 -18.89 4.12 -19.86
CA LEU A 76 -18.39 5.01 -18.80
C LEU A 76 -17.95 6.34 -19.40
N GLY A 77 -18.59 7.43 -19.03
CA GLY A 77 -18.23 8.78 -19.43
C GLY A 77 -16.87 9.20 -18.84
N SER A 78 -16.16 10.10 -19.54
CA SER A 78 -14.84 10.61 -19.10
C SER A 78 -14.82 11.16 -17.66
N ARG A 79 -15.96 11.53 -17.12
CA ARG A 79 -16.11 12.09 -15.77
C ARG A 79 -16.10 10.98 -14.71
N GLU A 80 -16.80 9.87 -14.97
CA GLU A 80 -16.82 8.69 -14.08
C GLU A 80 -15.43 8.04 -13.98
N ILE A 81 -14.65 8.10 -15.05
CA ILE A 81 -13.27 7.63 -15.09
C ILE A 81 -12.37 8.52 -14.23
N LEU A 82 -12.53 9.84 -14.30
CA LEU A 82 -11.78 10.78 -13.45
C LEU A 82 -12.13 10.58 -11.97
N ASP A 83 -13.39 10.39 -11.63
CA ASP A 83 -13.86 10.13 -10.27
C ASP A 83 -13.23 8.82 -9.71
N ILE A 84 -13.10 7.79 -10.56
CA ILE A 84 -12.41 6.54 -10.19
C ILE A 84 -10.92 6.81 -9.92
N VAL A 85 -10.22 7.50 -10.82
CA VAL A 85 -8.79 7.82 -10.65
C VAL A 85 -8.57 8.70 -9.42
N GLU A 86 -9.42 9.69 -9.18
CA GLU A 86 -9.37 10.54 -7.99
C GLU A 86 -9.58 9.72 -6.71
N SER A 87 -10.45 8.71 -6.73
CA SER A 87 -10.69 7.83 -5.56
C SER A 87 -9.47 6.97 -5.16
N TYR A 88 -8.48 6.80 -6.04
CA TYR A 88 -7.24 6.07 -5.76
C TYR A 88 -6.03 6.97 -5.58
N THR A 89 -6.20 8.29 -5.50
CA THR A 89 -5.08 9.26 -5.37
C THR A 89 -4.21 8.96 -4.16
N ASP A 90 -4.81 8.68 -3.00
CA ASP A 90 -4.09 8.36 -1.77
C ASP A 90 -3.24 7.09 -1.91
N ALA A 91 -3.73 6.09 -2.63
CA ALA A 91 -2.97 4.87 -2.91
C ALA A 91 -1.75 5.15 -3.80
N TYR A 92 -1.88 6.00 -4.79
CA TYR A 92 -0.77 6.40 -5.66
C TYR A 92 0.27 7.25 -4.91
N GLU A 93 -0.16 8.14 -4.02
CA GLU A 93 0.73 8.92 -3.16
C GLU A 93 1.52 8.01 -2.20
N LEU A 94 0.88 6.98 -1.66
CA LEU A 94 1.54 6.01 -0.80
C LEU A 94 2.57 5.16 -1.57
N LEU A 95 2.25 4.75 -2.81
CA LEU A 95 3.17 4.02 -3.68
C LEU A 95 4.40 4.89 -4.03
N ASP A 96 4.19 6.15 -4.39
CA ASP A 96 5.27 7.09 -4.68
C ASP A 96 6.16 7.33 -3.43
N ALA A 97 5.55 7.46 -2.26
CA ALA A 97 6.28 7.58 -1.00
C ALA A 97 7.09 6.31 -0.68
N TYR A 98 6.58 5.12 -1.02
CA TYR A 98 7.30 3.86 -0.89
C TYR A 98 8.53 3.82 -1.80
N ASP A 99 8.39 4.17 -3.07
CA ASP A 99 9.48 4.18 -4.05
C ASP A 99 10.62 5.14 -3.65
N ARG A 100 10.30 6.18 -2.86
CA ARG A 100 11.26 7.16 -2.34
C ARG A 100 11.80 6.83 -0.95
N GLU A 101 11.44 5.70 -0.38
CA GLU A 101 11.76 5.33 1.01
C GLU A 101 11.29 6.39 2.04
N ALA A 102 10.22 7.12 1.73
CA ALA A 102 9.68 8.24 2.49
C ALA A 102 8.23 8.02 2.95
N VAL A 103 7.82 6.76 3.16
CA VAL A 103 6.47 6.42 3.62
C VAL A 103 6.16 7.14 4.93
N PRO A 104 5.13 8.01 4.98
CA PRO A 104 4.80 8.75 6.18
C PRO A 104 4.31 7.80 7.27
N ARG A 105 4.70 8.08 8.52
CA ARG A 105 4.20 7.34 9.67
C ARG A 105 2.96 8.04 10.23
N PRO A 106 1.77 7.44 10.11
CA PRO A 106 0.56 8.06 10.67
C PRO A 106 0.59 8.07 12.19
N LYS A 107 -0.14 9.00 12.81
CA LYS A 107 -0.18 9.13 14.28
C LYS A 107 -0.85 7.93 14.96
N GLY A 108 -1.89 7.39 14.37
CA GLY A 108 -2.68 6.28 14.89
C GLY A 108 -3.41 6.58 16.20
N GLU A 109 -4.14 5.59 16.71
CA GLU A 109 -4.94 5.66 17.93
C GLU A 109 -4.18 5.05 19.13
N ARG A 110 -4.65 5.29 20.34
CA ARG A 110 -4.06 4.68 21.55
C ARG A 110 -4.56 3.25 21.72
N SER A 111 -3.63 2.32 21.97
CA SER A 111 -3.99 0.96 22.34
C SER A 111 -4.53 0.93 23.79
N THR A 112 -5.64 0.23 24.00
CA THR A 112 -6.28 0.04 25.31
C THR A 112 -6.10 -1.37 25.84
N TYR A 113 -5.83 -2.32 24.96
CA TYR A 113 -5.63 -3.74 25.32
C TYR A 113 -4.16 -4.12 25.24
N VAL A 114 -3.68 -4.84 26.24
CA VAL A 114 -2.31 -5.38 26.30
C VAL A 114 -2.37 -6.87 25.98
N LEU A 115 -1.65 -7.26 24.92
CA LEU A 115 -1.54 -8.64 24.50
C LEU A 115 -0.63 -9.42 25.45
N ASP A 116 -1.12 -10.54 25.99
CA ASP A 116 -0.36 -11.42 26.86
C ASP A 116 0.20 -12.64 26.12
N TYR A 117 1.37 -13.11 26.55
CA TYR A 117 2.03 -14.28 25.95
C TYR A 117 1.23 -15.56 26.10
N ASP A 118 0.65 -15.83 27.29
CA ASP A 118 -0.09 -17.07 27.57
C ASP A 118 -1.40 -17.11 26.77
N GLU A 119 -2.01 -15.96 26.55
CA GLU A 119 -3.17 -15.80 25.68
C GLU A 119 -2.80 -16.09 24.20
N CYS A 120 -1.67 -15.56 23.74
CA CYS A 120 -1.18 -15.83 22.39
C CYS A 120 -0.90 -17.32 22.16
N THR A 121 -0.24 -17.98 23.12
CA THR A 121 0.05 -19.41 23.04
C THR A 121 -1.22 -20.26 23.04
N SER A 122 -2.22 -19.87 23.83
CA SER A 122 -3.54 -20.51 23.85
C SER A 122 -4.26 -20.39 22.49
N LEU A 123 -4.20 -19.21 21.87
CA LEU A 123 -4.76 -18.99 20.53
C LEU A 123 -4.05 -19.87 19.49
N ILE A 124 -2.73 -19.93 19.52
CA ILE A 124 -1.93 -20.76 18.60
C ILE A 124 -2.27 -22.25 18.78
N ALA A 125 -2.44 -22.70 20.02
CA ALA A 125 -2.84 -24.08 20.31
C ALA A 125 -4.22 -24.41 19.70
N GLN A 126 -5.17 -23.49 19.74
CA GLN A 126 -6.50 -23.64 19.12
C GLN A 126 -6.44 -23.64 17.57
N MET A 127 -5.41 -23.04 17.00
CA MET A 127 -5.21 -23.04 15.54
C MET A 127 -4.66 -24.37 15.02
N ARG A 128 -3.83 -25.08 15.80
CA ARG A 128 -3.13 -26.31 15.37
C ARG A 128 -4.02 -27.33 14.66
N PRO A 129 -5.21 -27.70 15.14
CA PRO A 129 -6.05 -28.71 14.51
C PRO A 129 -6.51 -28.34 13.08
N ARG A 130 -6.39 -27.07 12.70
CA ARG A 130 -6.80 -26.58 11.38
C ARG A 130 -5.72 -26.74 10.30
N PHE A 131 -4.50 -27.12 10.71
CA PHE A 131 -3.35 -27.24 9.80
C PHE A 131 -2.79 -28.65 9.83
N ALA A 132 -2.50 -29.22 8.66
CA ALA A 132 -1.94 -30.55 8.51
C ALA A 132 -0.42 -30.58 8.78
N SER A 133 0.01 -30.02 9.93
CA SER A 133 1.42 -29.93 10.30
C SER A 133 1.57 -30.12 11.81
N ASP A 134 2.20 -31.22 12.21
CA ASP A 134 2.45 -31.56 13.61
C ASP A 134 3.41 -30.56 14.31
N ILE A 135 4.14 -29.79 13.53
CA ILE A 135 5.12 -28.80 14.02
C ILE A 135 4.59 -27.35 13.95
N PHE A 136 3.31 -27.15 13.54
CA PHE A 136 2.70 -25.84 13.48
C PHE A 136 2.68 -25.19 14.87
N GLY A 137 3.17 -23.95 14.96
CA GLY A 137 3.20 -23.17 16.19
C GLY A 137 4.12 -23.76 17.28
N ARG A 138 5.04 -24.64 16.93
CA ARG A 138 6.10 -25.07 17.82
C ARG A 138 7.19 -23.99 17.87
N GLU A 139 7.39 -23.39 19.04
CA GLU A 139 8.44 -22.38 19.24
C GLU A 139 9.82 -23.00 19.10
N LYS A 140 10.75 -22.21 18.53
CA LYS A 140 12.17 -22.60 18.41
C LYS A 140 12.97 -22.20 19.64
N ASP A 141 12.65 -21.01 20.16
CA ASP A 141 13.36 -20.33 21.26
C ASP A 141 12.45 -19.23 21.86
N ASP A 142 13.02 -18.38 22.71
CA ASP A 142 12.31 -17.30 23.39
C ASP A 142 11.98 -16.09 22.50
N SER A 143 12.23 -16.14 21.19
CA SER A 143 12.02 -15.02 20.28
C SER A 143 10.56 -14.61 20.13
N PHE A 144 9.62 -15.56 20.32
CA PHE A 144 8.18 -15.24 20.32
C PHE A 144 7.80 -14.37 21.52
N ARG A 145 8.21 -14.77 22.72
CA ARG A 145 8.01 -13.99 23.94
C ARG A 145 8.64 -12.59 23.80
N SER A 146 9.86 -12.53 23.27
CA SER A 146 10.57 -11.29 23.00
C SER A 146 9.84 -10.41 21.98
N SER A 147 9.23 -11.00 20.95
CA SER A 147 8.45 -10.27 19.92
C SER A 147 7.21 -9.60 20.53
N ILE A 148 6.51 -10.27 21.44
CA ILE A 148 5.36 -9.70 22.17
C ILE A 148 5.82 -8.58 23.09
N ALA A 149 6.87 -8.79 23.88
CA ALA A 149 7.40 -7.78 24.80
C ALA A 149 7.92 -6.54 24.06
N ALA A 150 8.49 -6.71 22.87
CA ALA A 150 9.08 -5.63 22.07
C ALA A 150 8.09 -4.53 21.70
N ILE A 151 6.80 -4.86 21.47
CA ILE A 151 5.80 -3.84 21.11
C ILE A 151 5.39 -2.94 22.28
N TYR A 152 5.77 -3.29 23.51
CA TYR A 152 5.52 -2.53 24.72
C TYR A 152 6.78 -1.91 25.33
N GLN A 153 7.91 -1.97 24.62
CA GLN A 153 9.14 -1.36 25.10
C GLN A 153 9.01 0.15 25.25
N SER A 154 9.66 0.66 26.28
CA SER A 154 9.75 2.09 26.56
C SER A 154 11.21 2.49 26.70
N PHE A 155 11.52 3.72 26.27
CA PHE A 155 12.82 4.33 26.45
C PHE A 155 12.65 5.72 27.05
N GLY A 156 13.34 6.02 28.14
CA GLY A 156 13.22 7.32 28.82
C GLY A 156 11.83 7.62 29.39
N GLY A 157 10.99 6.60 29.60
CA GLY A 157 9.62 6.75 30.08
C GLY A 157 8.56 6.91 28.96
N GLU A 158 8.99 6.93 27.68
CA GLU A 158 8.11 7.00 26.52
C GLU A 158 8.06 5.65 25.80
N GLU A 159 6.87 5.23 25.38
CA GLU A 159 6.70 4.02 24.58
C GLU A 159 7.32 4.18 23.20
N LEU A 160 8.09 3.19 22.74
CA LEU A 160 8.64 3.16 21.37
C LEU A 160 7.55 3.09 20.31
N TYR A 161 6.45 2.43 20.61
CA TYR A 161 5.29 2.27 19.73
C TYR A 161 4.02 2.72 20.45
N PRO A 162 3.76 4.07 20.52
CA PRO A 162 2.68 4.58 21.35
C PRO A 162 1.28 4.34 20.76
N SER A 163 1.17 4.13 19.43
CA SER A 163 -0.12 3.91 18.77
C SER A 163 -0.46 2.43 18.63
N LEU A 164 -1.76 2.15 18.56
CA LEU A 164 -2.31 0.83 18.29
C LEU A 164 -1.81 0.27 16.96
N GLU A 165 -1.87 1.07 15.91
CA GLU A 165 -1.41 0.70 14.57
C GLU A 165 0.09 0.42 14.55
N GLY A 166 0.87 1.22 15.29
CA GLY A 166 2.30 1.01 15.44
C GLY A 166 2.61 -0.29 16.18
N LYS A 167 1.88 -0.62 17.28
CA LYS A 167 2.04 -1.89 17.98
C LYS A 167 1.62 -3.07 17.10
N ALA A 168 0.48 -2.97 16.40
CA ALA A 168 -0.02 -4.01 15.51
C ALA A 168 0.96 -4.29 14.35
N ALA A 169 1.46 -3.24 13.70
CA ALA A 169 2.40 -3.35 12.58
C ALA A 169 3.73 -3.98 13.03
N ASN A 170 4.28 -3.55 14.18
CA ASN A 170 5.49 -4.15 14.73
C ASN A 170 5.29 -5.59 15.21
N LEU A 171 4.13 -5.94 15.77
CA LEU A 171 3.79 -7.32 16.15
C LEU A 171 3.86 -8.24 14.90
N LEU A 172 3.17 -7.82 13.82
CA LEU A 172 3.18 -8.54 12.54
C LEU A 172 4.60 -8.70 12.02
N TYR A 173 5.38 -7.61 12.02
CA TYR A 173 6.76 -7.58 11.55
C TYR A 173 7.67 -8.52 12.35
N PHE A 174 7.68 -8.40 13.67
CA PHE A 174 8.59 -9.18 14.53
C PHE A 174 8.33 -10.67 14.43
N ILE A 175 7.07 -11.12 14.49
CA ILE A 175 6.76 -12.55 14.44
C ILE A 175 7.15 -13.15 13.08
N ILE A 176 6.97 -12.42 11.98
CA ILE A 176 7.38 -12.88 10.65
C ILE A 176 8.91 -12.93 10.55
N LYS A 177 9.61 -11.86 10.94
CA LYS A 177 11.06 -11.72 10.74
C LYS A 177 11.90 -12.54 11.71
N ASN A 178 11.47 -12.67 12.95
CA ASN A 178 12.20 -13.46 13.95
C ASN A 178 12.08 -14.96 13.71
N HIS A 179 11.15 -15.40 12.84
CA HIS A 179 10.92 -16.81 12.57
C HIS A 179 10.81 -17.65 13.83
N SER A 180 10.06 -17.17 14.81
CA SER A 180 9.96 -17.73 16.17
C SER A 180 9.43 -19.17 16.22
N PHE A 181 8.74 -19.61 15.17
CA PHE A 181 8.14 -20.94 15.09
C PHE A 181 8.82 -21.82 14.03
N VAL A 182 8.80 -23.13 14.25
CA VAL A 182 9.30 -24.12 13.29
C VAL A 182 8.46 -24.10 12.00
N ASP A 183 7.12 -23.99 12.15
CA ASP A 183 6.19 -23.79 11.04
C ASP A 183 5.07 -22.83 11.46
N GLY A 184 4.50 -22.11 10.47
CA GLY A 184 3.32 -21.27 10.63
C GLY A 184 3.60 -19.81 10.92
N ASN A 185 4.84 -19.33 10.89
CA ASN A 185 5.19 -17.95 11.28
C ASN A 185 4.28 -16.87 10.65
N LYS A 186 4.06 -16.88 9.32
CA LYS A 186 3.20 -15.90 8.66
C LYS A 186 1.73 -16.03 9.12
N ARG A 187 1.21 -17.25 9.21
CA ARG A 187 -0.18 -17.50 9.63
C ARG A 187 -0.44 -17.11 11.08
N ILE A 188 0.50 -17.42 11.96
CA ILE A 188 0.45 -17.02 13.39
C ILE A 188 0.52 -15.51 13.52
N ALA A 189 1.47 -14.87 12.83
CA ALA A 189 1.62 -13.42 12.84
C ALA A 189 0.34 -12.71 12.37
N CYS A 190 -0.26 -13.15 11.26
CA CYS A 190 -1.54 -12.63 10.79
C CYS A 190 -2.69 -12.83 11.80
N SER A 191 -2.77 -14.01 12.42
CA SER A 191 -3.83 -14.30 13.37
C SER A 191 -3.70 -13.44 14.64
N LEU A 192 -2.49 -13.27 15.16
CA LEU A 192 -2.23 -12.44 16.33
C LEU A 192 -2.42 -10.94 16.02
N PHE A 193 -2.04 -10.50 14.83
CA PHE A 193 -2.31 -9.15 14.33
C PHE A 193 -3.81 -8.86 14.30
N LEU A 194 -4.63 -9.73 13.70
CA LEU A 194 -6.07 -9.58 13.66
C LEU A 194 -6.70 -9.66 15.07
N TYR A 195 -6.22 -10.57 15.90
CA TYR A 195 -6.65 -10.71 17.26
C TYR A 195 -6.37 -9.44 18.08
N PHE A 196 -5.17 -8.88 17.95
CA PHE A 196 -4.81 -7.62 18.61
C PHE A 196 -5.69 -6.45 18.17
N LEU A 197 -5.99 -6.33 16.88
CA LEU A 197 -6.91 -5.31 16.35
C LEU A 197 -8.34 -5.53 16.89
N ASP A 198 -8.82 -6.77 16.92
CA ASP A 198 -10.15 -7.11 17.42
C ASP A 198 -10.32 -6.78 18.91
N ARG A 199 -9.34 -7.15 19.72
CA ARG A 199 -9.32 -6.87 21.17
C ARG A 199 -9.25 -5.37 21.50
N ASN A 200 -8.75 -4.57 20.58
CA ASN A 200 -8.74 -3.11 20.67
C ASN A 200 -9.97 -2.45 19.99
N GLY A 201 -10.92 -3.23 19.46
CA GLY A 201 -12.09 -2.70 18.75
C GLY A 201 -11.76 -2.07 17.39
N ALA A 202 -10.58 -2.35 16.84
CA ALA A 202 -10.04 -1.72 15.63
C ALA A 202 -10.05 -2.63 14.39
N LEU A 203 -10.62 -3.85 14.48
CA LEU A 203 -10.70 -4.76 13.33
C LEU A 203 -11.76 -4.34 12.31
N PHE A 204 -12.81 -3.64 12.79
CA PHE A 204 -13.91 -3.18 11.94
C PHE A 204 -14.06 -1.67 12.02
N ARG A 205 -14.44 -1.06 10.88
CA ARG A 205 -14.93 0.33 10.79
C ARG A 205 -16.43 0.25 10.45
N GLY A 206 -17.28 0.36 11.49
CA GLY A 206 -18.70 0.03 11.36
C GLY A 206 -18.89 -1.46 11.07
N ILE A 207 -19.45 -1.81 9.91
CA ILE A 207 -19.64 -3.20 9.46
C ILE A 207 -18.53 -3.71 8.53
N GLU A 208 -17.65 -2.84 8.08
CA GLU A 208 -16.58 -3.18 7.13
C GLU A 208 -15.30 -3.61 7.85
N LYS A 209 -14.66 -4.66 7.33
CA LYS A 209 -13.34 -5.07 7.80
C LYS A 209 -12.32 -3.99 7.44
N ARG A 210 -11.54 -3.52 8.41
CA ARG A 210 -10.42 -2.58 8.18
C ARG A 210 -9.29 -3.21 7.37
N VAL A 211 -9.13 -4.51 7.49
CA VAL A 211 -8.13 -5.30 6.77
C VAL A 211 -8.84 -6.36 5.93
N SER A 212 -8.75 -6.26 4.61
CA SER A 212 -9.25 -7.30 3.72
C SER A 212 -8.33 -8.54 3.73
N ASP A 213 -8.86 -9.68 3.32
CA ASP A 213 -8.09 -10.93 3.27
C ASP A 213 -6.88 -10.81 2.32
N SER A 214 -7.04 -10.14 1.17
CA SER A 214 -5.96 -9.90 0.22
C SER A 214 -4.90 -8.93 0.76
N MET A 215 -5.31 -7.89 1.46
CA MET A 215 -4.40 -6.94 2.11
C MET A 215 -3.56 -7.65 3.19
N LEU A 216 -4.18 -8.50 4.01
CA LEU A 216 -3.47 -9.27 5.03
C LEU A 216 -2.38 -10.16 4.44
N VAL A 217 -2.71 -10.87 3.35
CA VAL A 217 -1.75 -11.73 2.63
C VAL A 217 -0.62 -10.89 2.04
N ALA A 218 -0.95 -9.77 1.39
CA ALA A 218 0.05 -8.88 0.79
C ALA A 218 1.03 -8.33 1.84
N MET A 219 0.53 -7.82 2.97
CA MET A 219 1.36 -7.33 4.08
C MET A 219 2.31 -8.43 4.60
N ALA A 220 1.80 -9.64 4.82
CA ALA A 220 2.60 -10.74 5.35
C ALA A 220 3.72 -11.18 4.37
N LEU A 221 3.43 -11.18 3.06
CA LEU A 221 4.42 -11.52 2.04
C LEU A 221 5.45 -10.42 1.86
N MET A 222 5.04 -9.15 1.81
CA MET A 222 5.96 -8.00 1.73
C MET A 222 6.94 -7.98 2.90
N ILE A 223 6.43 -8.13 4.13
CA ILE A 223 7.28 -8.20 5.32
C ILE A 223 8.24 -9.40 5.22
N ALA A 224 7.77 -10.58 4.81
CA ALA A 224 8.62 -11.76 4.72
C ALA A 224 9.81 -11.55 3.76
N GLU A 225 9.57 -10.94 2.61
CA GLU A 225 10.58 -10.69 1.57
C GLU A 225 11.44 -9.44 1.83
N SER A 226 10.99 -8.51 2.70
CA SER A 226 11.73 -7.27 3.00
C SER A 226 13.09 -7.53 3.64
N ARG A 227 14.01 -6.61 3.47
CA ARG A 227 15.33 -6.62 4.16
C ARG A 227 15.20 -5.96 5.55
N PRO A 228 16.11 -6.27 6.49
CA PRO A 228 16.08 -5.67 7.84
C PRO A 228 16.10 -4.13 7.83
N GLU A 229 16.80 -3.52 6.88
CA GLU A 229 16.93 -2.07 6.70
C GLU A 229 15.59 -1.43 6.31
N GLU A 230 14.69 -2.19 5.70
CA GLU A 230 13.37 -1.73 5.24
C GLU A 230 12.29 -1.79 6.34
N LYS A 231 12.67 -2.15 7.58
CA LYS A 231 11.72 -2.32 8.69
C LYS A 231 10.78 -1.12 8.86
N GLU A 232 11.33 0.08 8.96
CA GLU A 232 10.53 1.27 9.23
C GLU A 232 9.57 1.58 8.08
N THR A 233 10.00 1.35 6.84
CA THR A 233 9.16 1.47 5.65
C THR A 233 8.00 0.47 5.69
N MET A 234 8.28 -0.81 5.99
CA MET A 234 7.25 -1.85 6.09
C MET A 234 6.25 -1.57 7.22
N VAL A 235 6.74 -1.17 8.40
CA VAL A 235 5.89 -0.81 9.54
C VAL A 235 5.01 0.40 9.21
N SER A 236 5.58 1.45 8.62
CA SER A 236 4.83 2.65 8.21
C SER A 236 3.77 2.32 7.16
N LEU A 237 4.08 1.43 6.20
CA LEU A 237 3.13 1.00 5.18
C LEU A 237 1.94 0.25 5.79
N VAL A 238 2.21 -0.70 6.70
CA VAL A 238 1.15 -1.41 7.44
C VAL A 238 0.29 -0.44 8.25
N MET A 239 0.90 0.55 8.90
CA MET A 239 0.16 1.58 9.65
C MET A 239 -0.76 2.40 8.73
N ASN A 240 -0.30 2.78 7.54
CA ASN A 240 -1.11 3.52 6.56
C ASN A 240 -2.31 2.69 6.05
N PHE A 241 -2.18 1.37 5.97
CA PHE A 241 -3.31 0.50 5.62
C PHE A 241 -4.36 0.40 6.74
N LEU A 242 -4.01 0.77 7.98
CA LEU A 242 -4.90 0.72 9.13
C LEU A 242 -5.59 2.05 9.44
N VAL A 243 -5.15 3.17 8.89
CA VAL A 243 -5.72 4.52 9.14
C VAL A 243 -6.68 4.89 8.04
#